data_dc19a4ee6e24c40c1af272312498ded6
#
_entry.id   dc19a4ee6e24c40c1af272312498ded6
#
_cell.length_a   1.000
_cell.length_b   1.000
_cell.length_c   1.000
_cell.angle_alpha   90.00
_cell.angle_beta   90.00
_cell.angle_gamma   90.00
#
_symmetry.space_group_name_H-M   'P 1'
#
loop_
_entity.id
_entity.type
_entity.pdbx_description
1 polymer ?
#
loop_
_entity_poly.entity_id
_entity_poly.type
_entity_poly.pdbx_seq_one_letter_code
_entity_poly.pdbx_strand_id
1 'polypeptide(L)'
;MKFDYHMHFEYGSYDLDWVQGFFTSAAARGIHEIGISEHSHGFSDFKDLYYEDLILDDSFVGSFQQKWLKENKFKYSLDDYFTFMDTLKQKGYPVKTGIEVCNFQNQSKVKDILARYPFDYIIGSVHFLRGWAYDSSAIKSEWENHALSDIYTWYAEEVETLCASGLYDVLGHPFNIRLFKFLPEFDVRPILERVALALSQANMAIDINTGTFYRYPIAEISPYPDFLKIAKEYDLPIITSSDAHKPEDCGRYIDDAIIYAKQYGYDSCLQFTKRQRTSIKFD
;
A
#
# COMPACT_ATOMS: atom_id res chain seq x y z
N MET A 1 20.90 -5.25 -4.95
CA MET A 1 20.15 -5.75 -3.76
C MET A 1 18.65 -5.74 -4.06
N LYS A 2 17.86 -6.66 -3.47
CA LYS A 2 16.41 -6.77 -3.66
C LYS A 2 15.70 -6.56 -2.33
N PHE A 3 14.63 -5.78 -2.32
CA PHE A 3 13.79 -5.51 -1.16
C PHE A 3 12.32 -5.80 -1.48
N ASP A 4 11.55 -6.13 -0.45
CA ASP A 4 10.12 -6.31 -0.53
C ASP A 4 9.47 -5.57 0.65
N TYR A 5 8.95 -4.36 0.41
CA TYR A 5 8.55 -3.42 1.47
C TYR A 5 7.03 -3.23 1.61
N HIS A 6 6.23 -4.08 0.97
CA HIS A 6 4.79 -4.07 1.15
C HIS A 6 4.30 -5.50 1.30
N MET A 7 4.08 -5.93 2.54
CA MET A 7 3.54 -7.25 2.87
C MET A 7 2.89 -7.28 4.25
N HIS A 8 2.07 -8.31 4.50
CA HIS A 8 1.19 -8.42 5.63
C HIS A 8 1.25 -9.80 6.28
N PHE A 9 1.29 -9.86 7.60
CA PHE A 9 1.20 -11.10 8.38
C PHE A 9 -0.23 -11.45 8.79
N GLU A 10 -1.20 -10.61 8.49
CA GLU A 10 -2.56 -10.57 9.05
C GLU A 10 -3.35 -11.88 8.93
N TYR A 11 -3.06 -12.74 7.93
CA TYR A 11 -3.75 -14.02 7.77
C TYR A 11 -3.26 -15.10 8.72
N GLY A 12 -2.18 -14.87 9.42
CA GLY A 12 -1.66 -15.69 10.50
C GLY A 12 -1.74 -14.97 11.85
N SER A 13 -0.92 -15.41 12.76
CA SER A 13 -0.73 -14.78 14.06
C SER A 13 0.64 -14.12 14.11
N TYR A 14 0.86 -13.22 15.07
CA TYR A 14 2.19 -12.71 15.40
C TYR A 14 2.98 -13.79 16.14
N ASP A 15 3.22 -14.91 15.45
CA ASP A 15 4.05 -15.99 15.94
C ASP A 15 5.23 -16.29 15.00
N LEU A 16 6.28 -16.90 15.55
CA LEU A 16 7.52 -17.11 14.83
C LEU A 16 7.38 -18.17 13.73
N ASP A 17 6.55 -19.18 13.91
CA ASP A 17 6.41 -20.27 12.93
C ASP A 17 5.74 -19.77 11.64
N TRP A 18 4.68 -18.95 11.78
CA TRP A 18 4.03 -18.30 10.64
C TRP A 18 5.00 -17.39 9.89
N VAL A 19 5.67 -16.50 10.63
CA VAL A 19 6.56 -15.48 10.06
C VAL A 19 7.84 -16.10 9.47
N GLN A 20 8.32 -17.20 10.03
CA GLN A 20 9.48 -17.93 9.47
C GLN A 20 9.28 -18.32 8.00
N GLY A 21 8.04 -18.61 7.60
CA GLY A 21 7.72 -18.92 6.21
C GLY A 21 8.03 -17.75 5.26
N PHE A 22 7.76 -16.49 5.65
CA PHE A 22 8.08 -15.30 4.86
C PHE A 22 9.60 -15.16 4.67
N PHE A 23 10.38 -15.32 5.73
CA PHE A 23 11.85 -15.25 5.63
C PHE A 23 12.43 -16.39 4.80
N THR A 24 11.85 -17.58 4.88
CA THR A 24 12.24 -18.72 4.04
C THR A 24 12.00 -18.42 2.56
N SER A 25 10.84 -17.89 2.22
CA SER A 25 10.49 -17.50 0.85
C SER A 25 11.34 -16.32 0.35
N ALA A 26 11.59 -15.32 1.19
CA ALA A 26 12.46 -14.19 0.89
C ALA A 26 13.88 -14.67 0.55
N ALA A 27 14.46 -15.51 1.39
CA ALA A 27 15.79 -16.07 1.18
C ALA A 27 15.87 -16.90 -0.12
N ALA A 28 14.88 -17.73 -0.40
CA ALA A 28 14.81 -18.54 -1.63
C ALA A 28 14.75 -17.68 -2.90
N ARG A 29 14.23 -16.46 -2.83
CA ARG A 29 14.14 -15.51 -3.95
C ARG A 29 15.25 -14.44 -3.95
N GLY A 30 16.21 -14.54 -3.01
CA GLY A 30 17.31 -13.60 -2.89
C GLY A 30 16.87 -12.20 -2.46
N ILE A 31 15.78 -12.09 -1.71
CA ILE A 31 15.37 -10.85 -1.07
C ILE A 31 16.26 -10.60 0.14
N HIS A 32 16.87 -9.43 0.21
CA HIS A 32 17.86 -9.08 1.23
C HIS A 32 17.23 -8.57 2.51
N GLU A 33 16.11 -7.88 2.39
CA GLU A 33 15.38 -7.30 3.51
C GLU A 33 13.90 -7.21 3.17
N ILE A 34 13.04 -7.51 4.13
CA ILE A 34 11.59 -7.37 4.00
C ILE A 34 11.08 -6.27 4.91
N GLY A 35 10.04 -5.57 4.47
CA GLY A 35 9.33 -4.59 5.26
C GLY A 35 7.89 -5.04 5.51
N ILE A 36 7.49 -5.09 6.76
CA ILE A 36 6.12 -5.41 7.14
C ILE A 36 5.32 -4.13 7.22
N SER A 37 4.22 -4.07 6.49
CA SER A 37 3.34 -2.91 6.40
C SER A 37 1.90 -3.32 6.65
N GLU A 38 1.62 -3.85 7.85
CA GLU A 38 0.28 -4.28 8.22
C GLU A 38 -0.77 -3.23 7.90
N HIS A 39 -1.93 -3.66 7.44
CA HIS A 39 -3.04 -2.75 7.20
C HIS A 39 -3.50 -2.08 8.50
N SER A 40 -3.80 -0.80 8.43
CA SER A 40 -4.35 -0.04 9.58
C SER A 40 -5.63 -0.65 10.17
N HIS A 41 -6.42 -1.39 9.37
CA HIS A 41 -7.59 -2.10 9.89
C HIS A 41 -7.27 -3.31 10.81
N GLY A 42 -6.02 -3.74 10.88
CA GLY A 42 -5.57 -4.75 11.84
C GLY A 42 -5.51 -4.22 13.28
N PHE A 43 -5.43 -2.88 13.44
CA PHE A 43 -5.14 -2.25 14.73
C PHE A 43 -6.34 -1.52 15.33
N SER A 44 -6.59 -1.78 16.62
CA SER A 44 -7.63 -1.09 17.42
C SER A 44 -7.43 0.43 17.47
N ASP A 45 -6.20 0.89 17.33
CA ASP A 45 -5.82 2.31 17.31
C ASP A 45 -6.50 3.11 16.19
N PHE A 46 -6.79 2.48 15.05
CA PHE A 46 -7.42 3.12 13.90
C PHE A 46 -8.93 2.90 13.82
N LYS A 47 -9.51 2.12 14.74
CA LYS A 47 -10.92 1.69 14.67
C LYS A 47 -11.90 2.85 14.42
N ASP A 48 -11.78 3.91 15.20
CA ASP A 48 -12.72 5.04 15.10
C ASP A 48 -12.67 5.73 13.74
N LEU A 49 -11.47 5.82 13.11
CA LEU A 49 -11.30 6.41 11.78
C LEU A 49 -12.08 5.64 10.71
N TYR A 50 -12.10 4.31 10.78
CA TYR A 50 -12.92 3.50 9.87
C TYR A 50 -14.41 3.75 10.05
N TYR A 51 -14.87 3.91 11.29
CA TYR A 51 -16.28 4.20 11.58
C TYR A 51 -16.68 5.64 11.25
N GLU A 52 -15.74 6.58 11.21
CA GLU A 52 -15.97 7.97 10.82
C GLU A 52 -16.06 8.12 9.29
N ASP A 53 -15.24 7.38 8.54
CA ASP A 53 -15.02 7.63 7.11
C ASP A 53 -15.82 6.72 6.16
N LEU A 54 -16.19 5.50 6.61
CA LEU A 54 -16.88 4.54 5.75
C LEU A 54 -18.39 4.77 5.69
N ILE A 55 -18.99 4.46 4.56
CA ILE A 55 -20.45 4.33 4.43
C ILE A 55 -20.91 3.15 5.28
N LEU A 56 -21.72 3.40 6.31
CA LEU A 56 -22.19 2.39 7.27
C LEU A 56 -23.73 2.42 7.45
N ASP A 57 -24.44 2.79 6.40
CA ASP A 57 -25.91 2.77 6.35
C ASP A 57 -26.47 1.40 5.92
N ASP A 58 -27.78 1.31 5.68
CA ASP A 58 -28.46 0.10 5.24
C ASP A 58 -28.36 -0.15 3.73
N SER A 59 -27.57 0.62 2.98
CA SER A 59 -27.30 0.37 1.58
C SER A 59 -26.51 -0.93 1.37
N PHE A 60 -26.42 -1.38 0.10
CA PHE A 60 -25.62 -2.55 -0.25
C PHE A 60 -24.15 -2.39 0.18
N VAL A 61 -23.55 -1.22 -0.10
CA VAL A 61 -22.17 -0.90 0.30
C VAL A 61 -22.06 -0.83 1.82
N GLY A 62 -22.95 -0.06 2.48
CA GLY A 62 -22.92 0.12 3.93
C GLY A 62 -23.11 -1.19 4.71
N SER A 63 -24.06 -2.02 4.29
CA SER A 63 -24.29 -3.34 4.89
C SER A 63 -23.07 -4.25 4.77
N PHE A 64 -22.39 -4.26 3.62
CA PHE A 64 -21.16 -5.01 3.44
C PHE A 64 -20.05 -4.47 4.36
N GLN A 65 -19.81 -3.17 4.36
CA GLN A 65 -18.74 -2.54 5.14
C GLN A 65 -18.95 -2.70 6.65
N GLN A 66 -20.19 -2.62 7.14
CA GLN A 66 -20.51 -2.95 8.54
C GLN A 66 -20.14 -4.37 8.91
N LYS A 67 -20.44 -5.34 8.02
CA LYS A 67 -20.09 -6.75 8.22
C LYS A 67 -18.56 -6.92 8.19
N TRP A 68 -17.90 -6.34 7.21
CA TRP A 68 -16.44 -6.42 7.05
C TRP A 68 -15.70 -5.88 8.27
N LEU A 69 -16.13 -4.75 8.86
CA LEU A 69 -15.53 -4.17 10.07
C LEU A 69 -15.71 -5.06 11.31
N LYS A 70 -16.77 -5.89 11.35
CA LYS A 70 -17.03 -6.82 12.46
C LYS A 70 -16.25 -8.12 12.35
N GLU A 71 -15.73 -8.45 11.17
CA GLU A 71 -15.05 -9.71 10.88
C GLU A 71 -13.52 -9.56 10.94
N ASN A 72 -12.91 -9.99 12.06
CA ASN A 72 -11.45 -10.08 12.23
C ASN A 72 -10.65 -8.77 12.00
N LYS A 73 -11.28 -7.61 12.18
CA LYS A 73 -10.60 -6.32 12.16
C LYS A 73 -10.27 -5.87 13.58
N PHE A 74 -9.32 -4.95 13.70
CA PHE A 74 -8.92 -4.34 14.98
C PHE A 74 -8.50 -5.37 16.05
N LYS A 75 -7.85 -6.44 15.61
CA LYS A 75 -7.49 -7.60 16.42
C LYS A 75 -6.31 -7.31 17.34
N TYR A 76 -5.39 -6.46 16.93
CA TYR A 76 -4.16 -6.11 17.63
C TYR A 76 -4.13 -4.63 17.99
N SER A 77 -3.23 -4.25 18.90
CA SER A 77 -2.82 -2.86 19.07
C SER A 77 -1.49 -2.61 18.34
N LEU A 78 -1.15 -1.36 18.11
CA LEU A 78 0.19 -1.02 17.62
C LEU A 78 1.29 -1.42 18.63
N ASP A 79 1.00 -1.42 19.95
CA ASP A 79 1.94 -1.90 20.97
C ASP A 79 2.25 -3.40 20.78
N ASP A 80 1.25 -4.24 20.49
CA ASP A 80 1.44 -5.66 20.19
C ASP A 80 2.32 -5.85 18.95
N TYR A 81 2.04 -5.08 17.90
CA TYR A 81 2.81 -5.12 16.66
C TYR A 81 4.27 -4.73 16.87
N PHE A 82 4.54 -3.61 17.54
CA PHE A 82 5.91 -3.17 17.80
C PHE A 82 6.68 -4.13 18.71
N THR A 83 6.02 -4.69 19.73
CA THR A 83 6.62 -5.73 20.59
C THR A 83 7.04 -6.95 19.76
N PHE A 84 6.20 -7.37 18.81
CA PHE A 84 6.53 -8.49 17.94
C PHE A 84 7.66 -8.14 16.95
N MET A 85 7.62 -6.98 16.32
CA MET A 85 8.66 -6.53 15.39
C MET A 85 10.03 -6.38 16.08
N ASP A 86 10.06 -5.89 17.32
CA ASP A 86 11.27 -5.81 18.12
C ASP A 86 11.83 -7.21 18.45
N THR A 87 10.96 -8.19 18.69
CA THR A 87 11.36 -9.59 18.89
C THR A 87 12.03 -10.14 17.63
N LEU A 88 11.52 -9.85 16.43
CA LEU A 88 12.13 -10.27 15.16
C LEU A 88 13.51 -9.62 14.97
N LYS A 89 13.61 -8.31 15.21
CA LYS A 89 14.88 -7.56 15.11
C LYS A 89 15.92 -8.08 16.08
N GLN A 90 15.56 -8.37 17.33
CA GLN A 90 16.45 -8.94 18.34
C GLN A 90 16.95 -10.34 17.97
N LYS A 91 16.16 -11.12 17.24
CA LYS A 91 16.55 -12.42 16.69
C LYS A 91 17.43 -12.33 15.44
N GLY A 92 17.69 -11.11 14.94
CA GLY A 92 18.54 -10.87 13.77
C GLY A 92 17.85 -11.04 12.43
N TYR A 93 16.52 -11.04 12.38
CA TYR A 93 15.80 -11.05 11.10
C TYR A 93 15.97 -9.73 10.34
N PRO A 94 16.23 -9.76 9.02
CA PRO A 94 16.39 -8.55 8.19
C PRO A 94 15.03 -7.93 7.86
N VAL A 95 14.42 -7.28 8.84
CA VAL A 95 13.04 -6.76 8.75
C VAL A 95 12.95 -5.29 9.11
N LYS A 96 12.11 -4.56 8.39
CA LYS A 96 11.69 -3.17 8.68
C LYS A 96 10.28 -3.14 9.20
N THR A 97 10.02 -2.21 10.13
CA THR A 97 8.70 -1.97 10.69
C THR A 97 8.01 -0.83 9.95
N GLY A 98 7.11 -1.17 9.06
CA GLY A 98 6.26 -0.24 8.34
C GLY A 98 4.80 -0.34 8.79
N ILE A 99 3.94 0.38 8.09
CA ILE A 99 2.47 0.28 8.20
C ILE A 99 1.86 0.76 6.89
N GLU A 100 0.76 0.14 6.47
CA GLU A 100 -0.10 0.63 5.41
C GLU A 100 -1.36 1.27 6.00
N VAL A 101 -1.49 2.57 5.78
CA VAL A 101 -2.59 3.38 6.32
C VAL A 101 -3.52 3.77 5.17
N CYS A 102 -4.82 3.55 5.37
CA CYS A 102 -5.84 4.00 4.42
C CYS A 102 -5.95 5.53 4.38
N ASN A 103 -6.57 6.02 3.31
CA ASN A 103 -6.80 7.45 3.04
C ASN A 103 -7.90 8.06 3.92
N PHE A 104 -7.67 8.11 5.23
CA PHE A 104 -8.61 8.73 6.17
C PHE A 104 -8.71 10.24 5.97
N GLN A 105 -9.91 10.79 6.18
CA GLN A 105 -10.14 12.24 6.08
C GLN A 105 -9.53 12.99 7.27
N ASN A 106 -9.56 12.40 8.47
CA ASN A 106 -9.00 13.01 9.69
C ASN A 106 -7.49 12.77 9.82
N GLN A 107 -6.70 13.43 8.98
CA GLN A 107 -5.24 13.31 8.98
C GLN A 107 -4.58 13.76 10.30
N SER A 108 -5.23 14.65 11.08
CA SER A 108 -4.71 15.03 12.41
C SER A 108 -4.75 13.85 13.38
N LYS A 109 -5.86 13.09 13.41
CA LYS A 109 -5.99 11.89 14.24
C LYS A 109 -5.01 10.79 13.81
N VAL A 110 -4.82 10.61 12.50
CA VAL A 110 -3.79 9.71 11.96
C VAL A 110 -2.40 10.11 12.44
N LYS A 111 -2.06 11.39 12.36
CA LYS A 111 -0.77 11.93 12.85
C LYS A 111 -0.55 11.61 14.33
N ASP A 112 -1.56 11.82 15.18
CA ASP A 112 -1.46 11.58 16.62
C ASP A 112 -1.25 10.09 16.94
N ILE A 113 -1.82 9.19 16.14
CA ILE A 113 -1.59 7.75 16.27
C ILE A 113 -0.16 7.41 15.85
N LEU A 114 0.24 7.81 14.64
CA LEU A 114 1.53 7.43 14.06
C LEU A 114 2.73 8.02 14.83
N ALA A 115 2.59 9.23 15.39
CA ALA A 115 3.67 9.90 16.12
C ALA A 115 4.13 9.18 17.40
N ARG A 116 3.33 8.23 17.90
CA ARG A 116 3.65 7.45 19.11
C ARG A 116 4.66 6.32 18.85
N TYR A 117 4.92 5.99 17.59
CA TYR A 117 5.67 4.79 17.22
C TYR A 117 6.80 5.08 16.23
N PRO A 118 7.97 4.44 16.38
CA PRO A 118 9.15 4.68 15.56
C PRO A 118 9.15 3.81 14.29
N PHE A 119 8.21 4.05 13.37
CA PHE A 119 8.17 3.35 12.08
C PHE A 119 9.44 3.57 11.26
N ASP A 120 9.86 2.56 10.50
CA ASP A 120 10.92 2.69 9.51
C ASP A 120 10.41 3.39 8.24
N TYR A 121 9.14 3.17 7.85
CA TYR A 121 8.44 3.82 6.74
C TYR A 121 6.92 3.72 6.93
N ILE A 122 6.18 4.57 6.24
CA ILE A 122 4.71 4.61 6.26
C ILE A 122 4.20 4.66 4.83
N ILE A 123 3.40 3.67 4.44
CA ILE A 123 2.68 3.63 3.18
C ILE A 123 1.31 4.27 3.38
N GLY A 124 0.94 5.21 2.52
CA GLY A 124 -0.43 5.70 2.40
C GLY A 124 -1.08 5.06 1.18
N SER A 125 -2.22 4.43 1.34
CA SER A 125 -2.94 3.76 0.25
C SER A 125 -4.36 4.26 0.13
N VAL A 126 -4.81 4.45 -1.12
CA VAL A 126 -6.20 4.82 -1.39
C VAL A 126 -7.00 3.53 -1.52
N HIS A 127 -7.80 3.22 -0.50
CA HIS A 127 -8.73 2.08 -0.46
C HIS A 127 -10.19 2.50 -0.44
N PHE A 128 -10.45 3.77 -0.18
CA PHE A 128 -11.81 4.31 -0.08
C PHE A 128 -11.98 5.51 -1.03
N LEU A 129 -13.09 5.55 -1.73
CA LEU A 129 -13.54 6.72 -2.50
C LEU A 129 -14.89 7.15 -1.96
N ARG A 130 -14.95 8.37 -1.38
CA ARG A 130 -16.17 8.90 -0.77
C ARG A 130 -16.79 7.93 0.26
N GLY A 131 -15.96 7.22 1.03
CA GLY A 131 -16.40 6.25 2.04
C GLY A 131 -16.77 4.86 1.50
N TRP A 132 -16.59 4.60 0.21
CA TRP A 132 -16.80 3.31 -0.44
C TRP A 132 -15.47 2.56 -0.61
N ALA A 133 -15.37 1.33 -0.08
CA ALA A 133 -14.22 0.43 -0.24
C ALA A 133 -14.22 -0.19 -1.65
N TYR A 134 -13.82 0.61 -2.64
CA TYR A 134 -13.97 0.32 -4.07
C TYR A 134 -13.16 -0.88 -4.57
N ASP A 135 -12.12 -1.27 -3.87
CA ASP A 135 -11.22 -2.38 -4.21
C ASP A 135 -11.72 -3.75 -3.74
N SER A 136 -12.85 -3.79 -3.02
CA SER A 136 -13.49 -5.05 -2.61
C SER A 136 -14.29 -5.67 -3.74
N SER A 137 -13.93 -6.92 -4.12
CA SER A 137 -14.67 -7.68 -5.13
C SER A 137 -16.12 -7.98 -4.74
N ALA A 138 -16.43 -8.01 -3.44
CA ALA A 138 -17.77 -8.30 -2.94
C ALA A 138 -18.80 -7.19 -3.24
N ILE A 139 -18.34 -5.96 -3.43
CA ILE A 139 -19.17 -4.81 -3.79
C ILE A 139 -18.78 -4.20 -5.13
N LYS A 140 -18.19 -5.00 -6.01
CA LYS A 140 -17.72 -4.57 -7.33
C LYS A 140 -18.83 -3.96 -8.18
N SER A 141 -20.10 -4.41 -8.03
CA SER A 141 -21.23 -3.86 -8.79
C SER A 141 -21.48 -2.37 -8.52
N GLU A 142 -20.98 -1.81 -7.40
CA GLU A 142 -21.10 -0.39 -7.12
C GLU A 142 -20.37 0.50 -8.15
N TRP A 143 -19.34 -0.04 -8.82
CA TRP A 143 -18.65 0.67 -9.90
C TRP A 143 -19.59 1.11 -11.04
N GLU A 144 -20.65 0.37 -11.31
CA GLU A 144 -21.62 0.65 -12.38
C GLU A 144 -22.51 1.86 -12.03
N ASN A 145 -22.54 2.28 -10.77
CA ASN A 145 -23.32 3.42 -10.29
C ASN A 145 -22.57 4.76 -10.43
N HIS A 146 -21.31 4.75 -10.84
CA HIS A 146 -20.47 5.95 -10.91
C HIS A 146 -19.85 6.14 -12.28
N ALA A 147 -19.76 7.38 -12.76
CA ALA A 147 -18.97 7.67 -13.95
C ALA A 147 -17.48 7.41 -13.70
N LEU A 148 -16.82 6.75 -14.61
CA LEU A 148 -15.40 6.40 -14.45
C LEU A 148 -14.50 7.64 -14.34
N SER A 149 -14.89 8.75 -15.00
CA SER A 149 -14.22 10.05 -14.85
C SER A 149 -14.26 10.60 -13.42
N ASP A 150 -15.38 10.37 -12.71
CA ASP A 150 -15.52 10.82 -11.34
C ASP A 150 -14.65 9.96 -10.41
N ILE A 151 -14.62 8.63 -10.61
CA ILE A 151 -13.77 7.71 -9.85
C ILE A 151 -12.29 8.10 -9.97
N TYR A 152 -11.81 8.39 -11.19
CA TYR A 152 -10.43 8.83 -11.40
C TYR A 152 -10.14 10.19 -10.76
N THR A 153 -11.11 11.10 -10.80
CA THR A 153 -11.01 12.42 -10.16
C THR A 153 -10.96 12.29 -8.64
N TRP A 154 -11.86 11.50 -8.05
CA TRP A 154 -11.85 11.23 -6.60
C TRP A 154 -10.56 10.56 -6.14
N TYR A 155 -10.04 9.61 -6.93
CA TYR A 155 -8.75 9.00 -6.64
C TYR A 155 -7.62 10.03 -6.54
N ALA A 156 -7.56 10.97 -7.49
CA ALA A 156 -6.55 12.02 -7.45
C ALA A 156 -6.72 12.96 -6.24
N GLU A 157 -7.95 13.30 -5.87
CA GLU A 157 -8.26 14.10 -4.67
C GLU A 157 -7.80 13.39 -3.38
N GLU A 158 -8.02 12.09 -3.28
CA GLU A 158 -7.56 11.31 -2.13
C GLU A 158 -6.02 11.26 -2.05
N VAL A 159 -5.33 11.06 -3.19
CA VAL A 159 -3.85 11.11 -3.22
C VAL A 159 -3.35 12.49 -2.83
N GLU A 160 -3.96 13.57 -3.29
CA GLU A 160 -3.59 14.93 -2.89
C GLU A 160 -3.77 15.15 -1.38
N THR A 161 -4.83 14.59 -0.79
CA THR A 161 -5.06 14.65 0.66
C THR A 161 -3.95 13.92 1.43
N LEU A 162 -3.57 12.72 0.99
CA LEU A 162 -2.44 11.99 1.56
C LEU A 162 -1.15 12.82 1.45
N CYS A 163 -0.85 13.36 0.27
CA CYS A 163 0.33 14.17 0.02
C CYS A 163 0.38 15.43 0.90
N ALA A 164 -0.74 16.15 1.01
CA ALA A 164 -0.83 17.39 1.79
C ALA A 164 -0.61 17.18 3.29
N SER A 165 -0.87 15.97 3.81
CA SER A 165 -0.69 15.64 5.22
C SER A 165 0.78 15.60 5.65
N GLY A 166 1.70 15.26 4.75
CA GLY A 166 3.13 15.05 5.02
C GLY A 166 3.42 13.84 5.93
N LEU A 167 2.48 12.91 6.08
CA LEU A 167 2.61 11.77 6.99
C LEU A 167 3.22 10.55 6.34
N TYR A 168 3.17 10.42 5.03
CA TYR A 168 3.49 9.19 4.29
C TYR A 168 4.81 9.29 3.54
N ASP A 169 5.51 8.17 3.44
CA ASP A 169 6.77 8.03 2.71
C ASP A 169 6.56 7.47 1.30
N VAL A 170 5.50 6.67 1.13
CA VAL A 170 5.21 5.92 -0.11
C VAL A 170 3.71 5.96 -0.41
N LEU A 171 3.34 6.11 -1.68
CA LEU A 171 1.98 5.79 -2.16
C LEU A 171 1.93 4.30 -2.52
N GLY A 172 1.10 3.52 -1.83
CA GLY A 172 0.90 2.09 -2.08
C GLY A 172 0.16 1.85 -3.41
N HIS A 173 0.54 0.80 -4.14
CA HIS A 173 -0.09 0.32 -5.39
C HIS A 173 -0.84 1.41 -6.20
N PRO A 174 -0.11 2.42 -6.74
CA PRO A 174 -0.73 3.57 -7.40
C PRO A 174 -1.71 3.18 -8.50
N PHE A 175 -2.88 3.82 -8.53
CA PHE A 175 -3.96 3.54 -9.48
C PHE A 175 -4.55 2.12 -9.41
N ASN A 176 -4.63 1.54 -8.20
CA ASN A 176 -5.36 0.29 -7.95
C ASN A 176 -6.86 0.36 -8.31
N ILE A 177 -7.40 1.53 -8.62
CA ILE A 177 -8.73 1.69 -9.25
C ILE A 177 -8.89 0.91 -10.57
N ARG A 178 -7.84 0.33 -11.12
CA ARG A 178 -7.86 -0.51 -12.34
C ARG A 178 -8.08 -2.00 -12.07
N LEU A 179 -8.04 -2.44 -10.80
CA LEU A 179 -8.01 -3.86 -10.38
C LEU A 179 -9.06 -4.74 -11.06
N PHE A 180 -10.27 -4.21 -11.29
CA PHE A 180 -11.40 -4.96 -11.87
C PHE A 180 -11.60 -4.72 -13.36
N LYS A 181 -10.63 -4.10 -14.07
CA LYS A 181 -10.67 -3.79 -15.49
C LYS A 181 -11.72 -2.75 -15.89
N PHE A 182 -12.14 -1.89 -14.98
CA PHE A 182 -12.84 -0.67 -15.34
C PHE A 182 -11.81 0.33 -15.87
N LEU A 183 -11.64 0.36 -17.19
CA LEU A 183 -10.60 1.16 -17.84
C LEU A 183 -11.22 2.38 -18.54
N PRO A 184 -10.59 3.56 -18.44
CA PRO A 184 -11.13 4.78 -19.01
C PRO A 184 -11.00 4.79 -20.54
N GLU A 185 -12.04 5.34 -21.21
CA GLU A 185 -12.02 5.66 -22.64
C GLU A 185 -11.74 7.16 -22.89
N PHE A 186 -11.50 7.93 -21.83
CA PHE A 186 -11.17 9.35 -21.88
C PHE A 186 -9.66 9.58 -21.65
N ASP A 187 -9.19 10.78 -22.00
CA ASP A 187 -7.79 11.16 -21.73
C ASP A 187 -7.54 11.28 -20.23
N VAL A 188 -6.78 10.34 -19.67
CA VAL A 188 -6.42 10.29 -18.25
C VAL A 188 -5.15 11.07 -17.94
N ARG A 189 -4.38 11.49 -18.93
CA ARG A 189 -3.06 12.13 -18.74
C ARG A 189 -3.11 13.31 -17.77
N PRO A 190 -4.11 14.23 -17.83
CA PRO A 190 -4.17 15.33 -16.85
C PRO A 190 -4.31 14.86 -15.40
N ILE A 191 -5.02 13.74 -15.15
CA ILE A 191 -5.17 13.14 -13.81
C ILE A 191 -3.85 12.50 -13.36
N LEU A 192 -3.15 11.81 -14.26
CA LEU A 192 -1.87 11.18 -13.96
C LEU A 192 -0.81 12.24 -13.60
N GLU A 193 -0.73 13.32 -14.36
CA GLU A 193 0.18 14.44 -14.11
C GLU A 193 -0.14 15.15 -12.79
N ARG A 194 -1.43 15.33 -12.47
CA ARG A 194 -1.90 15.90 -11.21
C ARG A 194 -1.42 15.07 -10.00
N VAL A 195 -1.58 13.75 -10.07
CA VAL A 195 -1.11 12.81 -9.02
C VAL A 195 0.42 12.83 -8.92
N ALA A 196 1.14 12.77 -10.05
CA ALA A 196 2.59 12.78 -10.05
C ALA A 196 3.16 14.08 -9.46
N LEU A 197 2.54 15.23 -9.79
CA LEU A 197 2.92 16.52 -9.24
C LEU A 197 2.74 16.58 -7.71
N ALA A 198 1.60 16.09 -7.21
CA ALA A 198 1.33 16.05 -5.77
C ALA A 198 2.36 15.20 -5.03
N LEU A 199 2.66 14.00 -5.54
CA LEU A 199 3.67 13.10 -4.97
C LEU A 199 5.07 13.71 -4.99
N SER A 200 5.46 14.37 -6.08
CA SER A 200 6.74 15.05 -6.20
C SER A 200 6.88 16.19 -5.18
N GLN A 201 5.85 17.02 -5.03
CA GLN A 201 5.82 18.11 -4.04
C GLN A 201 5.86 17.59 -2.60
N ALA A 202 5.20 16.48 -2.32
CA ALA A 202 5.22 15.81 -1.01
C ALA A 202 6.50 15.00 -0.77
N ASN A 203 7.37 14.86 -1.78
CA ASN A 203 8.58 14.04 -1.71
C ASN A 203 8.29 12.57 -1.36
N MET A 204 7.15 12.05 -1.82
CA MET A 204 6.74 10.65 -1.62
C MET A 204 7.32 9.75 -2.72
N ALA A 205 7.58 8.50 -2.35
CA ALA A 205 7.88 7.43 -3.31
C ALA A 205 6.60 6.77 -3.81
N ILE A 206 6.73 5.95 -4.85
CA ILE A 206 5.67 5.07 -5.33
C ILE A 206 6.07 3.61 -5.21
N ASP A 207 5.08 2.77 -5.02
CA ASP A 207 5.23 1.33 -4.86
C ASP A 207 5.10 0.60 -6.21
N ILE A 208 6.19 -0.06 -6.65
CA ILE A 208 6.14 -1.01 -7.77
C ILE A 208 5.64 -2.34 -7.21
N ASN A 209 4.33 -2.52 -7.28
CA ASN A 209 3.60 -3.56 -6.58
C ASN A 209 3.21 -4.71 -7.52
N THR A 210 3.68 -5.91 -7.22
CA THR A 210 3.38 -7.10 -8.02
C THR A 210 2.12 -7.82 -7.56
N GLY A 211 1.58 -7.51 -6.38
CA GLY A 211 0.33 -8.09 -5.88
C GLY A 211 -0.85 -7.86 -6.82
N THR A 212 -0.90 -6.70 -7.47
CA THR A 212 -1.92 -6.38 -8.48
C THR A 212 -1.82 -7.28 -9.71
N PHE A 213 -0.62 -7.76 -10.04
CA PHE A 213 -0.38 -8.64 -11.18
C PHE A 213 -0.93 -10.06 -10.97
N TYR A 214 -0.72 -10.66 -9.79
CA TYR A 214 -1.06 -12.07 -9.61
C TYR A 214 -2.33 -12.32 -8.78
N ARG A 215 -2.87 -11.30 -8.09
CA ARG A 215 -4.07 -11.45 -7.25
C ARG A 215 -5.35 -10.93 -7.90
N TYR A 216 -5.25 -10.07 -8.91
CA TYR A 216 -6.40 -9.36 -9.46
C TYR A 216 -6.59 -9.59 -10.97
N PRO A 217 -7.83 -9.45 -11.47
CA PRO A 217 -8.14 -9.67 -12.89
C PRO A 217 -7.38 -8.77 -13.87
N ILE A 218 -6.92 -7.60 -13.43
CA ILE A 218 -6.17 -6.67 -14.29
C ILE A 218 -4.87 -7.30 -14.77
N ALA A 219 -4.20 -8.10 -13.92
CA ALA A 219 -2.93 -8.76 -14.22
C ALA A 219 -1.85 -7.79 -14.75
N GLU A 220 -1.73 -6.62 -14.13
CA GLU A 220 -0.71 -5.59 -14.39
C GLU A 220 0.12 -5.35 -13.13
N ILE A 221 1.43 -5.12 -13.27
CA ILE A 221 2.25 -4.58 -12.17
C ILE A 221 1.84 -3.12 -11.96
N SER A 222 1.53 -2.75 -10.71
CA SER A 222 1.25 -1.36 -10.35
C SER A 222 2.57 -0.61 -10.13
N PRO A 223 2.62 0.68 -10.50
CA PRO A 223 1.66 1.36 -11.35
C PRO A 223 1.75 0.91 -12.81
N TYR A 224 0.65 1.06 -13.54
CA TYR A 224 0.63 0.71 -14.96
C TYR A 224 1.53 1.63 -15.83
N PRO A 225 1.88 1.22 -17.08
CA PRO A 225 2.90 1.85 -17.92
C PRO A 225 2.79 3.37 -18.07
N ASP A 226 1.58 3.89 -18.33
CA ASP A 226 1.40 5.31 -18.59
C ASP A 226 1.71 6.16 -17.35
N PHE A 227 1.29 5.69 -16.16
CA PHE A 227 1.63 6.41 -14.93
C PHE A 227 3.11 6.27 -14.58
N LEU A 228 3.70 5.08 -14.73
CA LEU A 228 5.13 4.88 -14.42
C LEU A 228 6.04 5.78 -15.27
N LYS A 229 5.67 5.98 -16.55
CA LYS A 229 6.36 6.92 -17.43
C LYS A 229 6.30 8.36 -16.92
N ILE A 230 5.11 8.83 -16.56
CA ILE A 230 4.91 10.16 -15.99
C ILE A 230 5.62 10.29 -14.64
N ALA A 231 5.53 9.29 -13.79
CA ALA A 231 6.24 9.25 -12.51
C ALA A 231 7.76 9.43 -12.69
N LYS A 232 8.32 8.85 -13.72
CA LYS A 232 9.74 9.04 -14.08
C LYS A 232 10.04 10.45 -14.60
N GLU A 233 9.13 11.07 -15.36
CA GLU A 233 9.25 12.48 -15.81
C GLU A 233 9.26 13.46 -14.61
N TYR A 234 8.61 13.10 -13.49
CA TYR A 234 8.59 13.86 -12.23
C TYR A 234 9.66 13.40 -11.21
N ASP A 235 10.60 12.53 -11.62
CA ASP A 235 11.66 11.98 -10.76
C ASP A 235 11.16 11.33 -9.47
N LEU A 236 9.96 10.73 -9.48
CA LEU A 236 9.42 10.04 -8.29
C LEU A 236 10.30 8.84 -7.97
N PRO A 237 10.80 8.71 -6.73
CA PRO A 237 11.52 7.50 -6.32
C PRO A 237 10.57 6.32 -6.15
N ILE A 238 11.13 5.11 -6.15
CA ILE A 238 10.34 3.87 -6.07
C ILE A 238 10.78 2.98 -4.92
N ILE A 239 9.84 2.14 -4.44
CA ILE A 239 10.12 0.87 -3.76
C ILE A 239 9.66 -0.29 -4.64
N THR A 240 10.04 -1.52 -4.29
CA THR A 240 9.51 -2.74 -4.90
C THR A 240 8.77 -3.56 -3.85
N SER A 241 7.68 -4.23 -4.25
CA SER A 241 6.87 -5.00 -3.32
C SER A 241 6.11 -6.16 -3.96
N SER A 242 5.86 -7.20 -3.17
CA SER A 242 5.01 -8.32 -3.55
C SER A 242 3.57 -8.17 -3.07
N ASP A 243 3.32 -7.34 -2.07
CA ASP A 243 2.03 -7.20 -1.39
C ASP A 243 1.54 -8.58 -0.88
N ALA A 244 2.50 -9.34 -0.33
CA ALA A 244 2.26 -10.70 0.12
C ALA A 244 1.45 -10.74 1.40
N HIS A 245 0.41 -11.59 1.43
CA HIS A 245 -0.40 -11.87 2.61
C HIS A 245 -0.17 -13.31 3.12
N LYS A 246 0.68 -14.06 2.42
CA LYS A 246 1.04 -15.44 2.75
C LYS A 246 2.53 -15.66 2.52
N PRO A 247 3.16 -16.58 3.28
CA PRO A 247 4.59 -16.87 3.15
C PRO A 247 5.03 -17.17 1.72
N GLU A 248 4.27 -17.97 0.98
CA GLU A 248 4.61 -18.38 -0.38
C GLU A 248 4.63 -17.23 -1.41
N ASP A 249 3.99 -16.12 -1.10
CA ASP A 249 3.93 -14.95 -1.97
C ASP A 249 5.03 -13.90 -1.67
N CYS A 250 5.73 -14.01 -0.54
CA CYS A 250 6.82 -13.09 -0.18
C CYS A 250 7.92 -13.10 -1.25
N GLY A 251 8.24 -11.92 -1.78
CA GLY A 251 9.21 -11.73 -2.86
C GLY A 251 8.73 -12.17 -4.24
N ARG A 252 7.45 -12.50 -4.41
CA ARG A 252 6.90 -13.00 -5.67
C ARG A 252 6.95 -11.92 -6.75
N TYR A 253 7.56 -12.23 -7.90
CA TYR A 253 7.74 -11.35 -9.05
C TYR A 253 8.55 -10.06 -8.78
N ILE A 254 9.36 -9.99 -7.71
CA ILE A 254 10.24 -8.82 -7.46
C ILE A 254 11.26 -8.63 -8.59
N ASP A 255 11.77 -9.72 -9.19
CA ASP A 255 12.65 -9.60 -10.35
C ASP A 255 11.94 -8.98 -11.54
N ASP A 256 10.68 -9.35 -11.78
CA ASP A 256 9.85 -8.75 -12.82
C ASP A 256 9.57 -7.28 -12.53
N ALA A 257 9.32 -6.89 -11.27
CA ALA A 257 9.17 -5.50 -10.85
C ALA A 257 10.44 -4.68 -11.13
N ILE A 258 11.63 -5.23 -10.85
CA ILE A 258 12.91 -4.58 -11.13
C ILE A 258 13.13 -4.44 -12.64
N ILE A 259 12.87 -5.48 -13.42
CA ILE A 259 12.96 -5.43 -14.89
C ILE A 259 12.00 -4.37 -15.43
N TYR A 260 10.77 -4.38 -14.95
CA TYR A 260 9.75 -3.40 -15.31
C TYR A 260 10.20 -1.98 -14.99
N ALA A 261 10.68 -1.70 -13.79
CA ALA A 261 11.20 -0.39 -13.40
C ALA A 261 12.37 0.06 -14.30
N LYS A 262 13.31 -0.86 -14.59
CA LYS A 262 14.46 -0.59 -15.47
C LYS A 262 14.02 -0.18 -16.90
N GLN A 263 12.94 -0.78 -17.44
CA GLN A 263 12.40 -0.41 -18.75
C GLN A 263 11.94 1.06 -18.82
N TYR A 264 11.54 1.64 -17.66
CA TYR A 264 11.14 3.04 -17.53
C TYR A 264 12.25 3.97 -17.00
N GLY A 265 13.50 3.47 -16.96
CA GLY A 265 14.68 4.28 -16.65
C GLY A 265 14.97 4.41 -15.14
N TYR A 266 14.40 3.55 -14.29
CA TYR A 266 14.82 3.45 -12.90
C TYR A 266 16.04 2.53 -12.77
N ASP A 267 17.05 2.97 -12.03
CA ASP A 267 18.25 2.17 -11.75
C ASP A 267 18.43 1.81 -10.27
N SER A 268 17.50 2.26 -9.44
CA SER A 268 17.55 2.13 -7.98
C SER A 268 16.17 2.13 -7.35
N CYS A 269 16.08 1.61 -6.13
CA CYS A 269 14.91 1.73 -5.28
C CYS A 269 15.31 2.26 -3.90
N LEU A 270 14.33 2.67 -3.10
CA LEU A 270 14.56 3.18 -1.76
C LEU A 270 14.67 2.06 -0.72
N GLN A 271 15.57 2.26 0.23
CA GLN A 271 15.64 1.60 1.53
C GLN A 271 15.32 2.60 2.62
N PHE A 272 14.60 2.16 3.67
CA PHE A 272 14.19 3.01 4.78
C PHE A 272 14.76 2.56 6.11
N THR A 273 15.11 3.53 6.97
CA THR A 273 15.43 3.30 8.38
C THR A 273 14.98 4.52 9.17
N LYS A 274 14.03 4.36 10.09
CA LYS A 274 13.46 5.46 10.90
C LYS A 274 13.05 6.65 10.03
N ARG A 275 12.36 6.36 8.92
CA ARG A 275 11.89 7.29 7.90
C ARG A 275 13.00 8.05 7.13
N GLN A 276 14.25 7.70 7.36
CA GLN A 276 15.36 8.15 6.52
C GLN A 276 15.51 7.20 5.34
N ARG A 277 15.54 7.75 4.12
CA ARG A 277 15.62 6.98 2.89
C ARG A 277 17.01 7.02 2.26
N THR A 278 17.44 5.88 1.75
CA THR A 278 18.68 5.71 1.01
C THR A 278 18.38 5.07 -0.35
N SER A 279 18.91 5.63 -1.41
CA SER A 279 18.77 5.02 -2.75
C SER A 279 19.78 3.89 -2.94
N ILE A 280 19.29 2.70 -3.28
CA ILE A 280 20.09 1.50 -3.49
C ILE A 280 19.95 1.07 -4.95
N LYS A 281 21.07 0.98 -5.65
CA LYS A 281 21.09 0.56 -7.07
C LYS A 281 20.65 -0.88 -7.22
N PHE A 282 19.93 -1.13 -8.29
CA PHE A 282 19.65 -2.48 -8.75
C PHE A 282 20.95 -3.16 -9.22
N ASP A 283 21.08 -4.44 -8.97
CA ASP A 283 22.17 -5.25 -9.48
C ASP A 283 22.09 -5.40 -11.01
#